data_d04f3c103ea84973750864e97906ae8a
#
_entry.id   d04f3c103ea84973750864e97906ae8a
#
_cell.length_a   1.000
_cell.length_b   1.000
_cell.length_c   1.000
_cell.angle_alpha   90.00
_cell.angle_beta   90.00
_cell.angle_gamma   90.00
#
_symmetry.space_group_name_H-M   'P 1'
#
loop_
_entity.id
_entity.type
_entity.pdbx_description
1 polymer ?
#
loop_
_entity_poly.entity_id
_entity_poly.type
_entity_poly.pdbx_seq_one_letter_code
_entity_poly.pdbx_strand_id
1 'polypeptide(L)'
;MANIRVVERLRAQLDEDYKKRGFFDGNDNDPVAEFETVVNETFQELEELLLSKHKDYGTKNIIDSPGSAINGLRVRMHDKLARINNIYEYMEDTKGFQPQHESLEDSFKDMANYAIIGLLVLRGQWGK
;
A
#
# COMPACT_ATOMS: atom_id res chain seq x y z
N MET A 1 -7.03 17.91 -3.51
CA MET A 1 -7.11 16.94 -2.45
C MET A 1 -7.99 15.79 -2.83
N ALA A 2 -7.33 14.66 -2.80
CA ALA A 2 -7.93 13.42 -3.21
C ALA A 2 -9.18 13.16 -2.42
N ASN A 3 -10.05 12.94 -3.13
CA ASN A 3 -11.26 12.18 -3.05
C ASN A 3 -11.59 11.70 -1.64
N ILE A 4 -11.98 12.66 -0.79
CA ILE A 4 -12.59 12.40 0.52
C ILE A 4 -13.69 11.33 0.39
N ARG A 5 -14.41 11.28 -0.75
CA ARG A 5 -15.44 10.28 -1.02
C ARG A 5 -14.91 8.86 -1.23
N VAL A 6 -13.69 8.68 -1.77
CA VAL A 6 -13.08 7.35 -1.90
C VAL A 6 -12.60 6.88 -0.53
N VAL A 7 -11.99 7.75 0.26
CA VAL A 7 -11.58 7.45 1.63
C VAL A 7 -12.80 7.10 2.49
N GLU A 8 -13.89 7.85 2.36
CA GLU A 8 -15.14 7.59 3.08
C GLU A 8 -15.80 6.27 2.66
N ARG A 9 -15.79 5.93 1.36
CA ARG A 9 -16.31 4.63 0.87
C ARG A 9 -15.49 3.46 1.36
N LEU A 10 -14.17 3.56 1.30
CA LEU A 10 -13.26 2.53 1.82
C LEU A 10 -13.45 2.37 3.33
N ARG A 11 -13.60 3.47 4.03
CA ARG A 11 -13.86 3.48 5.47
C ARG A 11 -15.17 2.80 5.82
N ALA A 12 -16.25 3.10 5.10
CA ALA A 12 -17.54 2.48 5.30
C ALA A 12 -17.52 0.98 5.00
N GLN A 13 -16.81 0.57 3.96
CA GLN A 13 -16.66 -0.84 3.60
C GLN A 13 -15.82 -1.61 4.62
N LEU A 14 -14.76 -0.99 5.13
CA LEU A 14 -13.94 -1.54 6.21
C LEU A 14 -14.74 -1.71 7.49
N ASP A 15 -15.56 -0.73 7.86
CA ASP A 15 -16.43 -0.79 9.04
C ASP A 15 -17.44 -1.94 8.94
N GLU A 16 -18.02 -2.18 7.75
CA GLU A 16 -18.93 -3.30 7.52
C GLU A 16 -18.21 -4.65 7.59
N ASP A 17 -17.05 -4.78 6.97
CA ASP A 17 -16.23 -5.99 7.02
C ASP A 17 -15.78 -6.29 8.45
N TYR A 18 -15.50 -5.26 9.23
CA TYR A 18 -15.15 -5.36 10.64
C TYR A 18 -16.27 -5.90 11.49
N LYS A 19 -17.47 -5.37 11.30
CA LYS A 19 -18.69 -5.84 11.99
C LYS A 19 -18.97 -7.31 11.66
N LYS A 20 -18.76 -7.71 10.42
CA LYS A 20 -18.94 -9.10 9.97
C LYS A 20 -17.91 -10.06 10.57
N ARG A 21 -16.70 -9.60 10.86
CA ARG A 21 -15.62 -10.41 11.45
C ARG A 21 -15.69 -10.49 12.98
N GLY A 22 -16.62 -9.78 13.62
CA GLY A 22 -16.80 -9.81 15.08
C GLY A 22 -15.69 -9.11 15.88
N PHE A 23 -14.96 -8.21 15.26
CA PHE A 23 -13.87 -7.47 15.89
C PHE A 23 -14.34 -6.26 16.72
N PHE A 24 -15.60 -5.91 16.65
CA PHE A 24 -16.18 -4.88 17.50
C PHE A 24 -16.62 -5.49 18.83
N ASP A 25 -15.94 -5.13 19.89
CA ASP A 25 -16.24 -5.57 21.26
C ASP A 25 -17.30 -4.71 21.96
N GLY A 26 -18.10 -3.98 21.20
CA GLY A 26 -19.18 -3.16 21.73
C GLY A 26 -18.79 -1.78 22.24
N ASN A 27 -17.53 -1.38 22.07
CA ASN A 27 -17.07 -0.03 22.45
C ASN A 27 -16.88 0.83 21.20
N ASP A 28 -17.98 0.98 20.43
CA ASP A 28 -18.00 1.69 19.14
C ASP A 28 -17.58 3.17 19.20
N ASN A 29 -17.36 3.70 20.43
CA ASN A 29 -17.10 5.12 20.66
C ASN A 29 -15.64 5.43 21.06
N ASP A 30 -14.73 4.44 21.08
CA ASP A 30 -13.34 4.69 21.39
C ASP A 30 -12.56 5.02 20.11
N PRO A 31 -12.21 6.31 19.85
CA PRO A 31 -11.50 6.69 18.63
C PRO A 31 -10.09 6.12 18.55
N VAL A 32 -9.47 5.75 19.66
CA VAL A 32 -8.14 5.11 19.69
C VAL A 32 -8.25 3.67 19.20
N ALA A 33 -9.22 2.91 19.74
CA ALA A 33 -9.47 1.53 19.32
C ALA A 33 -9.89 1.47 17.85
N GLU A 34 -10.69 2.41 17.38
CA GLU A 34 -11.07 2.52 15.97
C GLU A 34 -9.86 2.78 15.08
N PHE A 35 -8.97 3.66 15.49
CA PHE A 35 -7.75 3.96 14.74
C PHE A 35 -6.80 2.76 14.68
N GLU A 36 -6.55 2.10 15.80
CA GLU A 36 -5.73 0.88 15.86
C GLU A 36 -6.26 -0.20 14.92
N THR A 37 -7.57 -0.34 14.88
CA THR A 37 -8.30 -1.25 14.02
C THR A 37 -8.00 -0.98 12.54
N VAL A 38 -8.15 0.26 12.11
CA VAL A 38 -7.89 0.68 10.71
C VAL A 38 -6.42 0.46 10.34
N VAL A 39 -5.51 0.76 11.25
CA VAL A 39 -4.06 0.52 11.04
C VAL A 39 -3.78 -0.97 10.85
N ASN A 40 -4.31 -1.82 11.72
CA ASN A 40 -4.13 -3.27 11.61
C ASN A 40 -4.66 -3.83 10.28
N GLU A 41 -5.82 -3.39 9.85
CA GLU A 41 -6.39 -3.82 8.57
C GLU A 41 -5.56 -3.36 7.38
N THR A 42 -5.04 -2.14 7.44
CA THR A 42 -4.18 -1.62 6.39
C THR A 42 -2.90 -2.44 6.27
N PHE A 43 -2.27 -2.79 7.38
CA PHE A 43 -1.10 -3.68 7.38
C PHE A 43 -1.45 -5.07 6.85
N GLN A 44 -2.59 -5.63 7.24
CA GLN A 44 -3.02 -6.94 6.76
C GLN A 44 -3.26 -6.93 5.26
N GLU A 45 -3.85 -5.89 4.72
CA GLU A 45 -4.05 -5.72 3.28
C GLU A 45 -2.71 -5.69 2.53
N LEU A 46 -1.73 -4.97 3.05
CA LEU A 46 -0.39 -4.92 2.46
C LEU A 46 0.32 -6.27 2.54
N GLU A 47 0.20 -6.98 3.65
CA GLU A 47 0.73 -8.33 3.81
C GLU A 47 0.15 -9.29 2.76
N GLU A 48 -1.15 -9.32 2.61
CA GLU A 48 -1.83 -10.18 1.65
C GLU A 48 -1.38 -9.87 0.21
N LEU A 49 -1.27 -8.59 -0.12
CA LEU A 49 -0.80 -8.13 -1.42
C LEU A 49 0.66 -8.54 -1.67
N LEU A 50 1.53 -8.36 -0.69
CA LEU A 50 2.93 -8.75 -0.77
C LEU A 50 3.09 -10.26 -1.01
N LEU A 51 2.39 -11.07 -0.23
CA LEU A 51 2.44 -12.52 -0.35
C LEU A 51 1.87 -13.00 -1.69
N SER A 52 0.80 -12.39 -2.17
CA SER A 52 0.21 -12.69 -3.47
C SER A 52 1.19 -12.38 -4.60
N LYS A 53 1.79 -11.20 -4.60
CA LYS A 53 2.78 -10.82 -5.62
C LYS A 53 4.05 -11.68 -5.55
N HIS A 54 4.45 -12.06 -4.35
CA HIS A 54 5.61 -12.94 -4.15
C HIS A 54 5.42 -14.30 -4.83
N LYS A 55 4.21 -14.83 -4.84
CA LYS A 55 3.92 -16.09 -5.56
C LYS A 55 4.08 -15.93 -7.06
N ASP A 56 3.73 -14.77 -7.61
CA ASP A 56 3.83 -14.52 -9.05
C ASP A 56 5.26 -14.21 -9.49
N TYR A 57 5.93 -13.34 -8.75
CA TYR A 57 7.23 -12.79 -9.15
C TYR A 57 8.43 -13.54 -8.57
N GLY A 58 8.26 -14.21 -7.43
CA GLY A 58 9.39 -14.79 -6.68
C GLY A 58 10.31 -13.70 -6.12
N THR A 59 11.57 -14.04 -5.91
CA THR A 59 12.55 -13.13 -5.29
C THR A 59 13.59 -12.59 -6.26
N LYS A 60 13.80 -13.27 -7.39
CA LYS A 60 14.92 -12.98 -8.30
C LYS A 60 14.83 -11.62 -8.98
N ASN A 61 13.62 -11.14 -9.26
CA ASN A 61 13.44 -9.83 -9.87
C ASN A 61 14.03 -8.69 -9.04
N ILE A 62 14.19 -8.91 -7.75
CA ILE A 62 14.81 -7.94 -6.83
C ILE A 62 16.27 -8.32 -6.55
N ILE A 63 16.53 -9.59 -6.21
CA ILE A 63 17.88 -10.06 -5.90
C ILE A 63 18.83 -9.83 -7.08
N ASP A 64 18.38 -10.15 -8.28
CA ASP A 64 19.19 -10.04 -9.50
C ASP A 64 19.10 -8.66 -10.18
N SER A 65 18.57 -7.67 -9.49
CA SER A 65 18.50 -6.30 -10.03
C SER A 65 19.89 -5.76 -10.35
N PRO A 66 20.07 -5.08 -11.49
CA PRO A 66 21.33 -4.42 -11.79
C PRO A 66 21.78 -3.49 -10.66
N GLY A 67 23.03 -3.62 -10.25
CA GLY A 67 23.63 -2.80 -9.20
C GLY A 67 23.45 -3.33 -7.78
N SER A 68 22.42 -4.07 -7.49
CA SER A 68 22.11 -4.79 -6.25
C SER A 68 20.60 -4.82 -6.00
N ALA A 69 20.14 -5.66 -5.08
CA ALA A 69 18.75 -5.68 -4.63
C ALA A 69 18.30 -4.31 -4.11
N ILE A 70 19.14 -3.66 -3.31
CA ILE A 70 18.83 -2.33 -2.75
C ILE A 70 18.71 -1.28 -3.86
N ASN A 71 19.59 -1.32 -4.85
CA ASN A 71 19.49 -0.40 -5.98
C ASN A 71 18.21 -0.65 -6.79
N GLY A 72 17.85 -1.91 -7.01
CA GLY A 72 16.61 -2.25 -7.69
C GLY A 72 15.36 -1.72 -6.96
N LEU A 73 15.33 -1.84 -5.65
CA LEU A 73 14.25 -1.28 -4.82
C LEU A 73 14.22 0.24 -4.89
N ARG A 74 15.38 0.86 -4.82
CA ARG A 74 15.50 2.33 -4.91
C ARG A 74 14.92 2.85 -6.23
N VAL A 75 15.22 2.18 -7.34
CA VAL A 75 14.69 2.54 -8.67
C VAL A 75 13.17 2.37 -8.71
N ARG A 76 12.67 1.24 -8.21
CA ARG A 76 11.22 0.98 -8.18
C ARG A 76 10.46 1.99 -7.32
N MET A 77 11.00 2.33 -6.16
CA MET A 77 10.41 3.35 -5.29
C MET A 77 10.44 4.73 -5.95
N HIS A 78 11.52 5.05 -6.65
CA HIS A 78 11.62 6.30 -7.42
C HIS A 78 10.52 6.38 -8.48
N ASP A 79 10.27 5.31 -9.21
CA ASP A 79 9.23 5.28 -10.24
C ASP A 79 7.84 5.53 -9.63
N LYS A 80 7.56 4.92 -8.49
CA LYS A 80 6.28 5.14 -7.79
C LYS A 80 6.14 6.57 -7.27
N LEU A 81 7.21 7.12 -6.73
CA LEU A 81 7.21 8.52 -6.28
C LEU A 81 7.00 9.49 -7.44
N ALA A 82 7.68 9.27 -8.56
CA ALA A 82 7.51 10.08 -9.76
C ALA A 82 6.05 10.03 -10.27
N ARG A 83 5.45 8.84 -10.22
CA ARG A 83 4.05 8.64 -10.60
C ARG A 83 3.10 9.38 -9.63
N ILE A 84 3.34 9.30 -8.33
CA ILE A 84 2.55 10.02 -7.33
C ILE A 84 2.63 11.54 -7.58
N ASN A 85 3.82 12.06 -7.81
CA ASN A 85 4.03 13.48 -8.09
C ASN A 85 3.28 13.91 -9.35
N ASN A 86 3.37 13.11 -10.41
CA ASN A 86 2.69 13.41 -11.68
C ASN A 86 1.16 13.40 -11.52
N ILE A 87 0.61 12.41 -10.84
CA ILE A 87 -0.83 12.33 -10.58
C ILE A 87 -1.27 13.54 -9.72
N TYR A 88 -0.51 13.88 -8.70
CA TYR A 88 -0.80 15.00 -7.83
C TYR A 88 -0.87 16.32 -8.61
N GLU A 89 0.09 16.56 -9.48
CA GLU A 89 0.11 17.75 -10.34
C GLU A 89 -1.11 17.81 -11.26
N TYR A 90 -1.46 16.70 -11.91
CA TYR A 90 -2.64 16.63 -12.76
C TYR A 90 -3.95 16.82 -11.98
N MET A 91 -4.04 16.30 -10.77
CA MET A 91 -5.23 16.47 -9.92
C MET A 91 -5.43 17.93 -9.51
N GLU A 92 -4.36 18.69 -9.32
CA GLU A 92 -4.43 20.13 -9.02
C GLU A 92 -4.83 20.95 -10.25
N ASP A 93 -4.29 20.59 -11.43
CA ASP A 93 -4.50 21.34 -12.67
C ASP A 93 -5.81 20.98 -13.39
N THR A 94 -6.28 19.75 -13.21
CA THR A 94 -7.45 19.22 -13.92
C THR A 94 -8.48 18.65 -12.96
N LYS A 95 -9.58 19.35 -12.80
CA LYS A 95 -10.67 18.93 -11.95
C LYS A 95 -11.30 17.62 -12.46
N GLY A 96 -11.34 16.62 -11.59
CA GLY A 96 -11.94 15.32 -11.93
C GLY A 96 -11.01 14.34 -12.63
N PHE A 97 -9.71 14.67 -12.74
CA PHE A 97 -8.73 13.74 -13.30
C PHE A 97 -8.69 12.43 -12.49
N GLN A 98 -8.75 11.31 -13.23
CA GLN A 98 -8.57 9.98 -12.66
C GLN A 98 -7.51 9.23 -13.45
N PRO A 99 -6.53 8.58 -12.80
CA PRO A 99 -5.55 7.75 -13.50
C PRO A 99 -6.24 6.61 -14.25
N GLN A 100 -5.83 6.36 -15.50
CA GLN A 100 -6.40 5.31 -16.34
C GLN A 100 -5.83 3.93 -16.07
N HIS A 101 -4.62 3.84 -15.57
CA HIS A 101 -3.91 2.57 -15.42
C HIS A 101 -3.85 2.14 -13.96
N GLU A 102 -2.90 2.65 -13.24
CA GLU A 102 -2.69 2.33 -11.84
C GLU A 102 -3.20 3.48 -10.97
N SER A 103 -3.96 3.17 -9.92
CA SER A 103 -4.48 4.20 -9.00
C SER A 103 -3.38 4.80 -8.12
N LEU A 104 -3.64 5.97 -7.56
CA LEU A 104 -2.77 6.59 -6.57
C LEU A 104 -2.59 5.67 -5.34
N GLU A 105 -3.65 5.02 -4.92
CA GLU A 105 -3.64 4.05 -3.83
C GLU A 105 -2.68 2.90 -4.11
N ASP A 106 -2.72 2.34 -5.33
CA ASP A 106 -1.81 1.26 -5.74
C ASP A 106 -0.35 1.69 -5.67
N SER A 107 -0.05 2.92 -6.04
CA SER A 107 1.32 3.45 -5.95
C SER A 107 1.81 3.54 -4.50
N PHE A 108 0.95 3.97 -3.58
CA PHE A 108 1.28 3.97 -2.15
C PHE A 108 1.48 2.57 -1.59
N LYS A 109 0.61 1.62 -1.96
CA LYS A 109 0.73 0.22 -1.54
C LYS A 109 2.04 -0.40 -2.02
N ASP A 110 2.38 -0.16 -3.28
CA ASP A 110 3.62 -0.66 -3.85
C ASP A 110 4.85 -0.07 -3.17
N MET A 111 4.86 1.23 -2.89
CA MET A 111 5.96 1.87 -2.16
C MET A 111 6.12 1.29 -0.75
N ALA A 112 5.02 1.10 -0.03
CA ALA A 112 5.03 0.52 1.30
C ALA A 112 5.63 -0.89 1.27
N ASN A 113 5.21 -1.72 0.33
CA ASN A 113 5.70 -3.10 0.20
C ASN A 113 7.15 -3.14 -0.27
N TYR A 114 7.59 -2.25 -1.14
CA TYR A 114 9.02 -2.15 -1.49
C TYR A 114 9.88 -1.79 -0.28
N ALA A 115 9.38 -0.94 0.60
CA ALA A 115 10.08 -0.61 1.85
C ALA A 115 10.17 -1.83 2.78
N ILE A 116 9.10 -2.61 2.90
CA ILE A 116 9.11 -3.87 3.67
C ILE A 116 10.12 -4.86 3.07
N ILE A 117 10.11 -5.04 1.76
CA ILE A 117 11.10 -5.88 1.07
C ILE A 117 12.52 -5.39 1.35
N GLY A 118 12.74 -4.09 1.34
CA GLY A 118 14.03 -3.49 1.68
C GLY A 118 14.50 -3.87 3.08
N LEU A 119 13.62 -3.86 4.06
CA LEU A 119 13.93 -4.34 5.40
C LEU A 119 14.30 -5.82 5.41
N LEU A 120 13.57 -6.65 4.67
CA LEU A 120 13.87 -8.09 4.56
C LEU A 120 15.20 -8.35 3.87
N VAL A 121 15.53 -7.57 2.83
CA VAL A 121 16.84 -7.64 2.17
C VAL A 121 17.95 -7.31 3.15
N LEU A 122 17.83 -6.21 3.90
CA LEU A 122 18.83 -5.79 4.89
C LEU A 122 19.02 -6.81 6.00
N ARG A 123 17.96 -7.55 6.35
CA ARG A 123 17.99 -8.60 7.38
C ARG A 123 18.41 -9.95 6.84
N GLY A 124 18.73 -10.06 5.56
CA GLY A 124 19.10 -11.33 4.93
C GLY A 124 17.97 -12.35 4.85
N GLN A 125 16.72 -11.88 4.86
CA GLN A 125 15.53 -12.75 4.87
C GLN A 125 14.82 -12.83 3.52
N TRP A 126 15.09 -11.93 2.59
CA TRP A 126 14.52 -12.00 1.26
C TRP A 126 15.23 -13.07 0.42
N GLY A 127 14.48 -14.00 -0.14
CA GLY A 127 15.01 -15.06 -0.98
C GLY A 127 15.42 -16.33 -0.21
N LYS A 128 15.01 -16.41 1.02
CA LYS A 128 15.26 -17.63 1.83
C LYS A 128 13.98 -18.43 2.07
#